data_a37a4411d6202f9f77bfa758b4ddce4e
#
_entry.id   a37a4411d6202f9f77bfa758b4ddce4e
#
_cell.length_a   1.000
_cell.length_b   1.000
_cell.length_c   1.000
_cell.angle_alpha   90.00
_cell.angle_beta   90.00
_cell.angle_gamma   90.00
#
_symmetry.space_group_name_H-M   'P 1'
#
loop_
_entity.id
_entity.type
_entity.pdbx_description
1 polymer ?
#
loop_
_entity_poly.entity_id
_entity_poly.type
_entity_poly.pdbx_seq_one_letter_code
_entity_poly.pdbx_strand_id
1 'polypeptide(L)'
;MGSFTSRPQITSCSGTDDKVEPPEGASPEQFLEWVRRPLADLPGILPREYRRAPAPSLATLHTASAAAGAATFRLLQWNILAQALGTHADNFVKCPPEALHWSTRRFRIMEEILTHSPDIVCLQEVDHYSLFERVLGVQGYEGLFIPKPDSPCIYLPENSGPDGCALFYRTSKFQLVEHHSRILEIWRVQSNQVALLVTLRELQSQRELTVLTTHLKARKGALLTSLRNEQGKDLLQFLEQHRHGRPAIVCGDMNAEPVEPVYATLTQSHQPSLSSAYATVNDGHEPPYSTWKIRGDGETKHNLDYVLYTDEGSSALQVLGALDHPKEEDLGPGRAPSFSCPSDHFSLVCDFALPPLKRPPFHVEEDHRGR
;
A
#
# COMPACT_ATOMS: atom_id res chain seq x y z
N MET A 1 -36.68 16.13 17.38
CA MET A 1 -35.22 16.17 17.54
C MET A 1 -34.82 14.83 18.13
N GLY A 2 -34.47 13.87 17.28
CA GLY A 2 -34.01 12.54 17.70
C GLY A 2 -32.50 12.57 17.86
N SER A 3 -32.02 12.41 19.08
CA SER A 3 -30.59 12.24 19.37
C SER A 3 -30.15 10.86 18.91
N PHE A 4 -29.52 10.77 17.77
CA PHE A 4 -28.79 9.57 17.36
C PHE A 4 -27.47 9.53 18.12
N THR A 5 -27.47 8.99 19.31
CA THR A 5 -26.23 8.54 19.96
C THR A 5 -25.96 7.11 19.54
N SER A 6 -25.31 6.93 18.40
CA SER A 6 -24.71 5.65 18.06
C SER A 6 -23.56 5.39 19.06
N ARG A 7 -23.72 4.39 19.91
CA ARG A 7 -22.62 3.91 20.77
C ARG A 7 -21.81 2.89 20.00
N PRO A 8 -20.46 2.90 20.11
CA PRO A 8 -19.63 1.84 19.54
C PRO A 8 -20.12 0.48 20.06
N GLN A 9 -20.41 -0.42 19.15
CA GLN A 9 -20.71 -1.81 19.49
C GLN A 9 -19.40 -2.59 19.39
N ILE A 10 -18.64 -2.64 20.47
CA ILE A 10 -17.49 -3.54 20.57
C ILE A 10 -18.06 -4.94 20.79
N THR A 11 -18.42 -5.61 19.73
CA THR A 11 -18.59 -7.06 19.76
C THR A 11 -17.20 -7.66 19.80
N SER A 12 -16.85 -8.29 20.90
CA SER A 12 -15.67 -9.16 20.96
C SER A 12 -15.94 -10.32 19.99
N CYS A 13 -15.60 -10.13 18.72
CA CYS A 13 -15.64 -11.19 17.73
C CYS A 13 -14.51 -12.16 18.04
N SER A 14 -14.72 -13.03 19.04
CA SER A 14 -14.14 -14.37 19.06
C SER A 14 -14.83 -15.23 17.98
N GLY A 15 -14.98 -14.65 16.77
CA GLY A 15 -15.59 -15.32 15.64
C GLY A 15 -14.72 -16.51 15.24
N THR A 16 -15.34 -17.65 15.08
CA THR A 16 -14.75 -18.88 14.52
C THR A 16 -14.12 -18.65 13.16
N ASP A 17 -14.40 -17.54 12.50
CA ASP A 17 -13.91 -17.20 11.16
C ASP A 17 -12.42 -16.84 11.08
N ASP A 18 -11.81 -16.34 12.16
CA ASP A 18 -10.37 -16.06 12.18
C ASP A 18 -9.50 -17.24 12.63
N LYS A 19 -10.12 -18.39 12.94
CA LYS A 19 -9.40 -19.63 13.29
C LYS A 19 -8.84 -20.36 12.05
N VAL A 20 -8.15 -19.62 11.22
CA VAL A 20 -7.37 -20.19 10.12
C VAL A 20 -5.97 -20.49 10.67
N GLU A 21 -5.61 -21.75 10.75
CA GLU A 21 -4.27 -22.17 11.15
C GLU A 21 -3.43 -22.42 9.90
N PRO A 22 -2.47 -21.54 9.61
CA PRO A 22 -1.59 -21.72 8.46
C PRO A 22 -0.62 -22.90 8.71
N PRO A 23 -0.22 -23.65 7.68
CA PRO A 23 0.72 -24.74 7.81
C PRO A 23 2.11 -24.21 8.15
N GLU A 24 2.64 -24.57 9.31
CA GLU A 24 3.99 -24.24 9.72
C GLU A 24 5.03 -24.97 8.86
N GLY A 25 6.12 -24.29 8.51
CA GLY A 25 7.24 -24.88 7.75
C GLY A 25 6.93 -25.20 6.28
N ALA A 26 5.77 -24.82 5.76
CA ALA A 26 5.43 -25.01 4.35
C ALA A 26 6.29 -24.09 3.46
N SER A 27 6.72 -24.60 2.29
CA SER A 27 7.35 -23.74 1.28
C SER A 27 6.36 -22.70 0.77
N PRO A 28 6.82 -21.57 0.16
CA PRO A 28 5.93 -20.56 -0.42
C PRO A 28 4.90 -21.15 -1.40
N GLU A 29 5.29 -22.13 -2.21
CA GLU A 29 4.42 -22.80 -3.17
C GLU A 29 3.35 -23.66 -2.47
N GLN A 30 3.75 -24.47 -1.46
CA GLN A 30 2.83 -25.26 -0.65
C GLN A 30 1.86 -24.37 0.12
N PHE A 31 2.34 -23.23 0.59
CA PHE A 31 1.52 -22.27 1.30
C PHE A 31 0.50 -21.60 0.39
N LEU A 32 0.91 -21.22 -0.82
CA LEU A 32 0.00 -20.66 -1.83
C LEU A 32 -1.05 -21.71 -2.26
N GLU A 33 -0.67 -22.98 -2.38
CA GLU A 33 -1.62 -24.08 -2.64
C GLU A 33 -2.64 -24.24 -1.50
N TRP A 34 -2.17 -24.16 -0.26
CA TRP A 34 -3.06 -24.17 0.91
C TRP A 34 -4.07 -23.03 0.89
N VAL A 35 -3.63 -21.82 0.56
CA VAL A 35 -4.51 -20.63 0.42
C VAL A 35 -5.54 -20.82 -0.71
N ARG A 36 -5.15 -21.45 -1.81
CA ARG A 36 -6.01 -21.71 -2.98
C ARG A 36 -7.04 -22.82 -2.77
N ARG A 37 -6.77 -23.75 -1.86
CA ARG A 37 -7.64 -24.91 -1.64
C ARG A 37 -9.11 -24.54 -1.36
N PRO A 38 -9.44 -23.58 -0.49
CA PRO A 38 -10.83 -23.14 -0.27
C PRO A 38 -11.46 -22.42 -1.47
N LEU A 39 -10.66 -22.06 -2.47
CA LEU A 39 -11.06 -21.31 -3.67
C LEU A 39 -11.05 -22.17 -4.93
N ALA A 40 -10.88 -23.50 -4.81
CA ALA A 40 -10.62 -24.40 -5.94
C ALA A 40 -11.72 -24.37 -7.02
N ASP A 41 -12.98 -24.18 -6.61
CA ASP A 41 -14.14 -24.13 -7.51
C ASP A 41 -14.47 -22.71 -7.99
N LEU A 42 -13.66 -21.72 -7.62
CA LEU A 42 -13.85 -20.32 -7.97
C LEU A 42 -12.84 -19.87 -9.03
N PRO A 43 -13.18 -18.84 -9.85
CA PRO A 43 -12.22 -18.27 -10.79
C PRO A 43 -10.94 -17.82 -10.06
N GLY A 44 -9.77 -17.91 -10.71
CA GLY A 44 -8.51 -17.41 -10.17
C GLY A 44 -8.47 -15.87 -10.05
N ILE A 45 -7.37 -15.32 -9.51
CA ILE A 45 -7.12 -13.88 -9.51
C ILE A 45 -7.05 -13.34 -10.94
N LEU A 46 -7.29 -12.03 -11.09
CA LEU A 46 -7.26 -11.38 -12.40
C LEU A 46 -5.86 -11.45 -13.02
N PRO A 47 -5.76 -11.82 -14.33
CA PRO A 47 -4.48 -11.80 -15.02
C PRO A 47 -4.01 -10.37 -15.21
N ARG A 48 -2.71 -10.13 -14.97
CA ARG A 48 -2.09 -8.82 -15.16
C ARG A 48 -0.69 -8.97 -15.69
N GLU A 49 -0.29 -8.03 -16.54
CA GLU A 49 1.03 -8.01 -17.15
C GLU A 49 1.98 -7.15 -16.31
N TYR A 50 3.24 -7.52 -16.28
CA TYR A 50 4.29 -6.73 -15.65
C TYR A 50 4.94 -5.83 -16.68
N ARG A 51 4.87 -4.52 -16.48
CA ARG A 51 5.49 -3.51 -17.33
C ARG A 51 6.81 -3.05 -16.73
N ARG A 52 7.87 -3.12 -17.52
CA ARG A 52 9.18 -2.59 -17.12
C ARG A 52 9.20 -1.07 -17.30
N ALA A 53 9.88 -0.39 -16.37
CA ALA A 53 10.15 1.03 -16.53
C ALA A 53 11.00 1.29 -17.79
N PRO A 54 10.84 2.43 -18.47
CA PRO A 54 11.69 2.85 -19.55
C PRO A 54 13.18 2.79 -19.14
N ALA A 55 14.04 2.37 -20.07
CA ALA A 55 15.47 2.34 -19.79
C ALA A 55 15.94 3.76 -19.38
N PRO A 56 16.77 3.89 -18.34
CA PRO A 56 17.28 5.18 -17.92
C PRO A 56 18.01 5.86 -19.09
N SER A 57 17.86 7.17 -19.21
CA SER A 57 18.54 7.97 -20.22
C SER A 57 20.08 7.82 -20.11
N LEU A 58 20.81 8.06 -21.21
CA LEU A 58 22.29 8.00 -21.24
C LEU A 58 22.96 8.83 -20.12
N ALA A 59 22.34 9.92 -19.67
CA ALA A 59 22.80 10.72 -18.53
C ALA A 59 22.69 9.95 -17.19
N THR A 60 21.73 9.06 -17.07
CA THR A 60 21.50 8.21 -15.89
C THR A 60 22.35 6.93 -15.96
N LEU A 61 22.85 6.53 -17.16
CA LEU A 61 23.71 5.36 -17.34
C LEU A 61 25.09 5.53 -16.69
N HIS A 62 25.60 6.74 -16.49
CA HIS A 62 26.79 6.96 -15.66
C HIS A 62 26.56 6.63 -14.19
N THR A 63 25.30 6.64 -13.73
CA THR A 63 24.90 6.10 -12.43
C THR A 63 24.52 4.63 -12.49
N ALA A 64 24.17 4.09 -13.66
CA ALA A 64 23.78 2.68 -13.85
C ALA A 64 24.98 1.70 -13.73
N SER A 65 26.24 2.15 -13.88
CA SER A 65 27.41 1.36 -13.44
C SER A 65 27.40 1.13 -11.91
N ALA A 66 26.66 1.94 -11.16
CA ALA A 66 26.38 1.71 -9.75
C ALA A 66 25.28 0.68 -9.51
N ALA A 67 24.47 0.31 -10.50
CA ALA A 67 23.41 -0.70 -10.39
C ALA A 67 23.94 -2.13 -10.20
N ALA A 68 25.21 -2.39 -10.49
CA ALA A 68 25.88 -3.67 -10.24
C ALA A 68 26.11 -3.98 -8.74
N GLY A 69 25.28 -3.45 -7.84
CA GLY A 69 25.28 -3.69 -6.40
C GLY A 69 24.05 -3.09 -5.71
N ALA A 70 23.06 -2.68 -6.52
CA ALA A 70 21.80 -2.17 -5.99
C ALA A 70 20.96 -3.30 -5.40
N ALA A 71 20.46 -3.12 -4.19
CA ALA A 71 19.46 -4.00 -3.62
C ALA A 71 18.11 -3.74 -4.30
N THR A 72 17.44 -4.80 -4.76
CA THR A 72 16.13 -4.69 -5.37
C THR A 72 15.07 -5.21 -4.42
N PHE A 73 13.88 -4.62 -4.44
CA PHE A 73 12.76 -5.09 -3.62
C PHE A 73 11.43 -4.80 -4.31
N ARG A 74 10.42 -5.59 -3.95
CA ARG A 74 9.04 -5.45 -4.41
C ARG A 74 8.15 -4.91 -3.29
N LEU A 75 7.37 -3.88 -3.62
CA LEU A 75 6.35 -3.33 -2.74
C LEU A 75 4.97 -3.58 -3.33
N LEU A 76 4.04 -4.01 -2.48
CA LEU A 76 2.61 -4.08 -2.76
C LEU A 76 1.86 -3.07 -1.89
N GLN A 77 1.04 -2.24 -2.51
CA GLN A 77 0.11 -1.29 -1.88
C GLN A 77 -1.32 -1.69 -2.22
N TRP A 78 -2.24 -1.76 -1.24
CA TRP A 78 -3.61 -2.13 -1.51
C TRP A 78 -4.60 -1.71 -0.41
N ASN A 79 -5.69 -1.04 -0.80
CA ASN A 79 -6.90 -0.97 0.02
C ASN A 79 -7.66 -2.29 -0.16
N ILE A 80 -7.74 -3.10 0.91
CA ILE A 80 -8.29 -4.46 0.84
C ILE A 80 -9.80 -4.54 1.09
N LEU A 81 -10.47 -3.42 1.28
CA LEU A 81 -11.87 -3.28 1.66
C LEU A 81 -12.18 -3.94 3.02
N ALA A 82 -12.37 -3.15 4.05
CA ALA A 82 -12.77 -3.66 5.36
C ALA A 82 -14.05 -4.49 5.26
N GLN A 83 -14.09 -5.65 5.92
CA GLN A 83 -15.23 -6.56 5.83
C GLN A 83 -16.55 -5.88 6.24
N ALA A 84 -16.51 -5.11 7.34
CA ALA A 84 -17.68 -4.39 7.81
C ALA A 84 -18.20 -3.36 6.79
N LEU A 85 -17.32 -2.70 6.03
CA LEU A 85 -17.71 -1.74 4.99
C LEU A 85 -18.20 -2.43 3.71
N GLY A 86 -17.66 -3.61 3.39
CA GLY A 86 -18.01 -4.38 2.20
C GLY A 86 -19.41 -4.98 2.23
N THR A 87 -19.93 -5.31 3.42
CA THR A 87 -21.22 -5.98 3.61
C THR A 87 -22.38 -5.05 3.93
N HIS A 88 -22.11 -3.80 4.30
CA HIS A 88 -23.13 -2.82 4.67
C HIS A 88 -23.42 -1.78 3.59
N ALA A 89 -24.45 -1.00 3.84
CA ALA A 89 -25.11 0.13 3.19
C ALA A 89 -24.66 0.61 1.81
N ASP A 90 -23.41 0.45 1.45
CA ASP A 90 -22.83 0.81 0.14
C ASP A 90 -22.77 -0.39 -0.82
N ASN A 91 -23.76 -1.27 -0.76
CA ASN A 91 -23.83 -2.53 -1.48
C ASN A 91 -23.30 -2.49 -2.90
N PHE A 92 -22.37 -3.39 -3.18
CA PHE A 92 -21.89 -3.70 -4.52
C PHE A 92 -22.97 -4.49 -5.27
N VAL A 93 -23.92 -3.78 -5.89
CA VAL A 93 -25.17 -4.34 -6.44
C VAL A 93 -24.98 -5.35 -7.57
N LYS A 94 -23.78 -5.44 -8.13
CA LYS A 94 -23.42 -6.41 -9.18
C LYS A 94 -22.47 -7.50 -8.71
N CYS A 95 -21.98 -7.40 -7.49
CA CYS A 95 -21.11 -8.42 -6.90
C CYS A 95 -21.97 -9.57 -6.35
N PRO A 96 -21.62 -10.84 -6.62
CA PRO A 96 -22.25 -11.98 -5.96
C PRO A 96 -22.05 -11.87 -4.43
N PRO A 97 -23.10 -12.05 -3.61
CA PRO A 97 -22.97 -11.94 -2.15
C PRO A 97 -21.89 -12.87 -1.56
N GLU A 98 -21.73 -14.06 -2.12
CA GLU A 98 -20.74 -15.06 -1.68
C GLU A 98 -19.30 -14.58 -1.89
N ALA A 99 -19.08 -13.74 -2.93
CA ALA A 99 -17.77 -13.13 -3.17
C ALA A 99 -17.40 -12.08 -2.11
N LEU A 100 -18.40 -11.52 -1.41
CA LEU A 100 -18.19 -10.56 -0.32
C LEU A 100 -18.02 -11.23 1.04
N HIS A 101 -18.30 -12.52 1.18
CA HIS A 101 -18.13 -13.22 2.45
C HIS A 101 -16.66 -13.27 2.86
N TRP A 102 -16.38 -12.99 4.14
CA TRP A 102 -15.03 -13.00 4.68
C TRP A 102 -14.33 -14.34 4.50
N SER A 103 -15.07 -15.44 4.62
CA SER A 103 -14.58 -16.81 4.36
C SER A 103 -13.99 -16.99 2.95
N THR A 104 -14.47 -16.24 1.96
CA THR A 104 -13.95 -16.24 0.58
C THR A 104 -12.87 -15.17 0.42
N ARG A 105 -13.19 -13.93 0.81
CA ARG A 105 -12.33 -12.76 0.56
C ARG A 105 -10.96 -12.90 1.24
N ARG A 106 -10.89 -13.35 2.48
CA ARG A 106 -9.62 -13.52 3.20
C ARG A 106 -8.61 -14.38 2.44
N PHE A 107 -9.04 -15.49 1.87
CA PHE A 107 -8.16 -16.36 1.08
C PHE A 107 -7.77 -15.72 -0.26
N ARG A 108 -8.70 -15.02 -0.90
CA ARG A 108 -8.41 -14.32 -2.16
C ARG A 108 -7.44 -13.14 -1.94
N ILE A 109 -7.56 -12.41 -0.84
CA ILE A 109 -6.60 -11.36 -0.46
C ILE A 109 -5.20 -11.96 -0.22
N MET A 110 -5.14 -13.06 0.52
CA MET A 110 -3.87 -13.77 0.76
C MET A 110 -3.27 -14.30 -0.55
N GLU A 111 -4.07 -14.89 -1.43
CA GLU A 111 -3.62 -15.37 -2.74
C GLU A 111 -3.02 -14.25 -3.58
N GLU A 112 -3.68 -13.09 -3.65
CA GLU A 112 -3.17 -11.92 -4.36
C GLU A 112 -1.81 -11.48 -3.82
N ILE A 113 -1.67 -11.31 -2.51
CA ILE A 113 -0.42 -10.92 -1.87
C ILE A 113 0.68 -11.97 -2.15
N LEU A 114 0.41 -13.23 -1.89
CA LEU A 114 1.41 -14.31 -1.99
C LEU A 114 1.83 -14.60 -3.44
N THR A 115 0.91 -14.47 -4.40
CA THR A 115 1.22 -14.65 -5.82
C THR A 115 2.26 -13.64 -6.30
N HIS A 116 2.18 -12.40 -5.84
CA HIS A 116 3.15 -11.36 -6.20
C HIS A 116 4.41 -11.38 -5.34
N SER A 117 4.41 -12.13 -4.23
CA SER A 117 5.58 -12.33 -3.35
C SER A 117 6.32 -11.02 -3.01
N PRO A 118 5.64 -9.97 -2.52
CA PRO A 118 6.28 -8.70 -2.20
C PRO A 118 7.23 -8.83 -1.02
N ASP A 119 8.21 -7.93 -0.95
CA ASP A 119 9.11 -7.79 0.20
C ASP A 119 8.52 -6.83 1.25
N ILE A 120 7.68 -5.89 0.81
CA ILE A 120 6.96 -4.93 1.65
C ILE A 120 5.49 -4.90 1.20
N VAL A 121 4.57 -4.95 2.16
CA VAL A 121 3.12 -4.92 1.92
C VAL A 121 2.51 -3.78 2.72
N CYS A 122 1.84 -2.84 2.04
CA CYS A 122 1.13 -1.72 2.65
C CYS A 122 -0.37 -1.88 2.38
N LEU A 123 -1.16 -1.98 3.43
CA LEU A 123 -2.60 -2.24 3.34
C LEU A 123 -3.40 -1.14 4.02
N GLN A 124 -4.56 -0.81 3.45
CA GLN A 124 -5.56 0.07 4.05
C GLN A 124 -6.88 -0.70 4.22
N GLU A 125 -7.75 -0.16 5.07
CA GLU A 125 -9.00 -0.78 5.48
C GLU A 125 -8.81 -2.17 6.10
N VAL A 126 -7.76 -2.34 6.89
CA VAL A 126 -7.47 -3.60 7.59
C VAL A 126 -8.26 -3.64 8.87
N ASP A 127 -9.32 -4.46 8.92
CA ASP A 127 -10.14 -4.71 10.12
C ASP A 127 -9.92 -6.10 10.75
N HIS A 128 -9.08 -6.94 10.12
CA HIS A 128 -8.70 -8.28 10.58
C HIS A 128 -7.16 -8.42 10.66
N TYR A 129 -6.48 -7.46 11.28
CA TYR A 129 -5.01 -7.43 11.33
C TYR A 129 -4.40 -8.72 11.90
N SER A 130 -4.95 -9.27 12.98
CA SER A 130 -4.43 -10.47 13.64
C SER A 130 -4.41 -11.71 12.72
N LEU A 131 -5.31 -11.81 11.76
CA LEU A 131 -5.29 -12.87 10.76
C LEU A 131 -4.10 -12.70 9.82
N PHE A 132 -3.89 -11.49 9.27
CA PHE A 132 -2.77 -11.22 8.36
C PHE A 132 -1.42 -11.36 9.07
N GLU A 133 -1.31 -10.87 10.31
CA GLU A 133 -0.11 -11.02 11.14
C GLU A 133 0.26 -12.50 11.30
N ARG A 134 -0.71 -13.35 11.65
CA ARG A 134 -0.49 -14.79 11.80
C ARG A 134 -0.14 -15.48 10.48
N VAL A 135 -0.90 -15.20 9.41
CA VAL A 135 -0.72 -15.86 8.11
C VAL A 135 0.57 -15.43 7.42
N LEU A 136 0.84 -14.14 7.38
CA LEU A 136 2.08 -13.62 6.78
C LEU A 136 3.30 -13.92 7.67
N GLY A 137 3.11 -13.96 9.01
CA GLY A 137 4.16 -14.31 9.95
C GLY A 137 4.78 -15.69 9.68
N VAL A 138 3.97 -16.71 9.35
CA VAL A 138 4.47 -18.03 8.96
C VAL A 138 5.30 -18.00 7.67
N GLN A 139 5.09 -16.99 6.82
CA GLN A 139 5.86 -16.76 5.60
C GLN A 139 7.04 -15.80 5.79
N GLY A 140 7.42 -15.52 7.04
CA GLY A 140 8.58 -14.71 7.39
C GLY A 140 8.38 -13.20 7.26
N TYR A 141 7.15 -12.73 7.42
CA TYR A 141 6.87 -11.30 7.53
C TYR A 141 6.66 -10.90 8.99
N GLU A 142 7.07 -9.70 9.31
CA GLU A 142 6.64 -8.97 10.52
C GLU A 142 5.75 -7.80 10.12
N GLY A 143 4.77 -7.48 10.97
CA GLY A 143 3.76 -6.48 10.69
C GLY A 143 3.65 -5.41 11.75
N LEU A 144 3.22 -4.21 11.33
CA LEU A 144 2.82 -3.10 12.18
C LEU A 144 1.44 -2.61 11.74
N PHE A 145 0.65 -2.14 12.71
CA PHE A 145 -0.72 -1.71 12.47
C PHE A 145 -1.05 -0.46 13.27
N ILE A 146 -1.78 0.46 12.64
CA ILE A 146 -2.38 1.61 13.31
C ILE A 146 -3.88 1.65 12.99
N PRO A 147 -4.77 1.49 14.00
CA PRO A 147 -6.20 1.62 13.80
C PRO A 147 -6.59 3.10 13.67
N LYS A 148 -7.65 3.39 12.91
CA LYS A 148 -8.32 4.69 12.93
C LYS A 148 -8.92 4.96 14.31
N PRO A 149 -8.78 6.18 14.87
CA PRO A 149 -9.30 6.50 16.21
C PRO A 149 -10.81 6.35 16.33
N ASP A 150 -11.54 6.69 15.27
CA ASP A 150 -12.99 6.63 15.18
C ASP A 150 -13.39 5.96 13.84
N SER A 151 -13.05 4.67 13.74
CA SER A 151 -13.36 3.88 12.54
C SER A 151 -14.86 3.72 12.35
N PRO A 152 -15.40 3.93 11.14
CA PRO A 152 -16.80 3.66 10.86
C PRO A 152 -17.17 2.18 11.05
N CYS A 153 -16.23 1.26 10.97
CA CYS A 153 -16.44 -0.18 11.14
C CYS A 153 -17.05 -0.51 12.51
N ILE A 154 -16.57 0.13 13.59
CA ILE A 154 -17.04 -0.17 14.97
C ILE A 154 -18.50 0.17 15.25
N TYR A 155 -19.15 0.91 14.34
CA TYR A 155 -20.59 1.26 14.45
C TYR A 155 -21.48 0.33 13.65
N LEU A 156 -20.89 -0.61 12.92
CA LEU A 156 -21.60 -1.58 12.09
C LEU A 156 -21.81 -2.90 12.87
N PRO A 157 -22.92 -3.63 12.65
CA PRO A 157 -23.10 -4.96 13.22
C PRO A 157 -21.98 -5.92 12.75
N GLU A 158 -21.67 -6.92 13.57
CA GLU A 158 -20.73 -8.01 13.24
C GLU A 158 -19.34 -7.52 12.80
N ASN A 159 -18.90 -6.34 13.27
CA ASN A 159 -17.57 -5.81 12.97
C ASN A 159 -16.48 -6.56 13.75
N SER A 160 -15.26 -6.55 13.21
CA SER A 160 -14.07 -7.13 13.83
C SER A 160 -13.18 -6.11 14.54
N GLY A 161 -13.72 -4.90 14.79
CA GLY A 161 -12.99 -3.78 15.38
C GLY A 161 -12.73 -2.66 14.38
N PRO A 162 -11.88 -1.70 14.74
CA PRO A 162 -11.57 -0.57 13.87
C PRO A 162 -10.72 -1.01 12.67
N ASP A 163 -11.02 -0.47 11.49
CA ASP A 163 -10.12 -0.53 10.36
C ASP A 163 -8.92 0.42 10.53
N GLY A 164 -7.85 0.13 9.83
CA GLY A 164 -6.64 0.94 9.89
C GLY A 164 -5.68 0.70 8.73
N CYS A 165 -4.45 1.19 8.89
CA CYS A 165 -3.34 0.96 7.99
C CYS A 165 -2.37 -0.06 8.58
N ALA A 166 -1.93 -1.03 7.77
CA ALA A 166 -0.93 -2.02 8.15
C ALA A 166 0.25 -1.99 7.17
N LEU A 167 1.43 -2.29 7.69
CA LEU A 167 2.63 -2.52 6.89
C LEU A 167 3.29 -3.81 7.36
N PHE A 168 3.59 -4.70 6.41
CA PHE A 168 4.36 -5.91 6.64
C PHE A 168 5.64 -5.87 5.83
N TYR A 169 6.71 -6.44 6.36
CA TYR A 169 8.00 -6.54 5.67
C TYR A 169 8.62 -7.92 5.86
N ARG A 170 9.33 -8.40 4.85
CA ARG A 170 10.01 -9.71 4.88
C ARG A 170 11.28 -9.62 5.73
N THR A 171 11.34 -10.38 6.83
CA THR A 171 12.45 -10.35 7.80
C THR A 171 13.75 -10.92 7.26
N SER A 172 13.70 -11.79 6.24
CA SER A 172 14.90 -12.29 5.55
C SER A 172 15.58 -11.24 4.68
N LYS A 173 14.93 -10.11 4.43
CA LYS A 173 15.43 -9.04 3.57
C LYS A 173 15.58 -7.70 4.28
N PHE A 174 14.71 -7.42 5.23
CA PHE A 174 14.65 -6.16 5.94
C PHE A 174 14.68 -6.35 7.47
N GLN A 175 15.31 -5.41 8.14
CA GLN A 175 15.28 -5.23 9.58
C GLN A 175 14.56 -3.93 9.92
N LEU A 176 13.65 -3.96 10.88
CA LEU A 176 13.04 -2.76 11.43
C LEU A 176 14.10 -1.91 12.17
N VAL A 177 14.19 -0.63 11.81
CA VAL A 177 15.05 0.35 12.49
C VAL A 177 14.21 1.16 13.46
N GLU A 178 13.13 1.75 12.98
CA GLU A 178 12.20 2.56 13.76
C GLU A 178 10.84 2.63 13.09
N HIS A 179 9.82 2.97 13.85
CA HIS A 179 8.50 3.26 13.31
C HIS A 179 7.83 4.40 14.05
N HIS A 180 7.00 5.13 13.36
CA HIS A 180 6.21 6.23 13.88
C HIS A 180 4.79 6.15 13.34
N SER A 181 3.84 6.65 14.11
CA SER A 181 2.45 6.77 13.67
C SER A 181 1.92 8.16 13.94
N ARG A 182 0.98 8.60 13.10
CA ARG A 182 0.34 9.90 13.23
C ARG A 182 -1.14 9.82 12.93
N ILE A 183 -1.95 10.46 13.75
CA ILE A 183 -3.29 10.85 13.39
C ILE A 183 -3.16 12.14 12.59
N LEU A 184 -3.52 12.11 11.29
CA LEU A 184 -3.34 13.25 10.41
C LEU A 184 -4.19 14.44 10.85
N GLU A 185 -3.59 15.63 10.78
CA GLU A 185 -4.22 16.86 11.19
C GLU A 185 -4.79 17.64 9.98
N ILE A 186 -5.86 18.35 10.25
CA ILE A 186 -6.50 19.32 9.35
C ILE A 186 -6.60 20.61 10.12
N TRP A 187 -5.87 21.66 9.68
CA TRP A 187 -5.82 22.95 10.38
C TRP A 187 -5.50 22.81 11.88
N ARG A 188 -4.53 21.94 12.22
CA ARG A 188 -4.08 21.63 13.59
C ARG A 188 -5.12 20.90 14.46
N VAL A 189 -6.14 20.31 13.85
CA VAL A 189 -7.12 19.45 14.53
C VAL A 189 -6.95 18.04 14.02
N GLN A 190 -6.86 17.07 14.93
CA GLN A 190 -6.76 15.66 14.57
C GLN A 190 -7.99 15.22 13.80
N SER A 191 -7.75 14.53 12.70
CA SER A 191 -8.78 13.89 11.89
C SER A 191 -9.00 12.43 12.31
N ASN A 192 -9.73 11.67 11.49
CA ASN A 192 -9.88 10.22 11.68
C ASN A 192 -8.98 9.42 10.75
N GLN A 193 -8.06 10.05 10.04
CA GLN A 193 -7.12 9.40 9.14
C GLN A 193 -5.76 9.25 9.81
N VAL A 194 -5.11 8.12 9.51
CA VAL A 194 -3.84 7.75 10.14
C VAL A 194 -2.75 7.54 9.10
N ALA A 195 -1.53 7.73 9.51
CA ALA A 195 -0.33 7.42 8.75
C ALA A 195 0.60 6.55 9.59
N LEU A 196 1.16 5.52 8.97
CA LEU A 196 2.17 4.62 9.55
C LEU A 196 3.46 4.78 8.75
N LEU A 197 4.51 5.21 9.41
CA LEU A 197 5.85 5.37 8.86
C LEU A 197 6.76 4.31 9.47
N VAL A 198 7.47 3.59 8.62
CA VAL A 198 8.39 2.52 9.02
C VAL A 198 9.72 2.72 8.33
N THR A 199 10.81 2.75 9.07
CA THR A 199 12.17 2.75 8.54
C THR A 199 12.74 1.34 8.61
N LEU A 200 13.12 0.83 7.44
CA LEU A 200 13.66 -0.51 7.24
C LEU A 200 15.11 -0.43 6.77
N ARG A 201 15.97 -1.30 7.30
CA ARG A 201 17.33 -1.51 6.79
C ARG A 201 17.35 -2.76 5.92
N GLU A 202 17.75 -2.61 4.64
CA GLU A 202 17.97 -3.74 3.76
C GLU A 202 19.27 -4.47 4.19
N LEU A 203 19.15 -5.80 4.43
CA LEU A 203 20.17 -6.57 5.13
C LEU A 203 21.45 -6.77 4.32
N GLN A 204 21.38 -6.84 3.00
CA GLN A 204 22.55 -7.07 2.16
C GLN A 204 23.35 -5.77 1.94
N SER A 205 22.67 -4.69 1.59
CA SER A 205 23.31 -3.40 1.30
C SER A 205 23.53 -2.54 2.53
N GLN A 206 22.89 -2.87 3.66
CA GLN A 206 22.83 -2.09 4.91
C GLN A 206 22.23 -0.68 4.73
N ARG A 207 21.53 -0.44 3.62
CA ARG A 207 20.86 0.83 3.36
C ARG A 207 19.51 0.88 4.04
N GLU A 208 19.15 2.07 4.46
CA GLU A 208 17.85 2.34 5.07
C GLU A 208 16.89 2.97 4.08
N LEU A 209 15.64 2.60 4.21
CA LEU A 209 14.50 3.03 3.41
C LEU A 209 13.36 3.39 4.35
N THR A 210 12.70 4.51 4.14
CA THR A 210 11.49 4.90 4.85
C THR A 210 10.27 4.59 3.99
N VAL A 211 9.29 3.89 4.55
CA VAL A 211 8.00 3.60 3.89
C VAL A 211 6.88 4.17 4.74
N LEU A 212 6.03 4.98 4.11
CA LEU A 212 4.88 5.61 4.74
C LEU A 212 3.61 5.18 4.03
N THR A 213 2.66 4.64 4.78
CA THR A 213 1.34 4.28 4.26
C THR A 213 0.24 5.05 4.97
N THR A 214 -0.81 5.40 4.23
CA THR A 214 -1.95 6.18 4.72
C THR A 214 -3.24 5.84 3.97
N HIS A 215 -4.37 6.30 4.54
CA HIS A 215 -5.67 6.30 3.88
C HIS A 215 -6.35 7.64 4.16
N LEU A 216 -6.42 8.54 3.16
CA LEU A 216 -6.94 9.88 3.31
C LEU A 216 -8.49 9.91 3.34
N LYS A 217 -9.05 11.08 3.65
CA LYS A 217 -10.49 11.26 3.82
C LYS A 217 -11.27 10.91 2.55
N ALA A 218 -12.15 9.92 2.70
CA ALA A 218 -13.07 9.48 1.65
C ALA A 218 -14.18 10.52 1.35
N ARG A 219 -14.94 10.27 0.28
CA ARG A 219 -16.09 11.00 -0.25
C ARG A 219 -15.74 12.23 -1.09
N LYS A 220 -16.70 12.63 -1.93
CA LYS A 220 -16.57 13.75 -2.89
C LYS A 220 -17.08 15.07 -2.29
N GLY A 221 -16.61 16.19 -2.84
CA GLY A 221 -17.06 17.54 -2.53
C GLY A 221 -15.89 18.49 -2.24
N ALA A 222 -16.07 19.77 -2.57
CA ALA A 222 -15.03 20.79 -2.48
C ALA A 222 -14.39 20.90 -1.10
N LEU A 223 -15.18 20.81 -0.03
CA LEU A 223 -14.65 20.81 1.34
C LEU A 223 -13.75 19.58 1.56
N LEU A 224 -14.17 18.40 1.14
CA LEU A 224 -13.42 17.15 1.36
C LEU A 224 -12.12 17.13 0.55
N THR A 225 -12.12 17.70 -0.65
CA THR A 225 -10.92 17.95 -1.44
C THR A 225 -9.93 18.85 -0.68
N SER A 226 -10.42 19.93 -0.05
CA SER A 226 -9.58 20.79 0.78
C SER A 226 -9.05 20.08 2.03
N LEU A 227 -9.87 19.26 2.69
CA LEU A 227 -9.45 18.47 3.84
C LEU A 227 -8.35 17.47 3.47
N ARG A 228 -8.47 16.76 2.33
CA ARG A 228 -7.42 15.86 1.82
C ARG A 228 -6.12 16.60 1.55
N ASN A 229 -6.21 17.82 0.99
CA ASN A 229 -5.02 18.62 0.74
C ASN A 229 -4.30 19.02 2.03
N GLU A 230 -5.02 19.38 3.08
CA GLU A 230 -4.41 19.64 4.40
C GLU A 230 -3.80 18.37 5.00
N GLN A 231 -4.47 17.21 4.87
CA GLN A 231 -3.89 15.94 5.28
C GLN A 231 -2.61 15.60 4.51
N GLY A 232 -2.55 15.90 3.20
CA GLY A 232 -1.35 15.70 2.39
C GLY A 232 -0.18 16.59 2.84
N LYS A 233 -0.44 17.84 3.22
CA LYS A 233 0.58 18.73 3.80
C LYS A 233 1.12 18.20 5.13
N ASP A 234 0.22 17.74 6.00
CA ASP A 234 0.58 17.16 7.28
C ASP A 234 1.38 15.86 7.12
N LEU A 235 1.00 15.05 6.12
CA LEU A 235 1.70 13.82 5.75
C LEU A 235 3.14 14.08 5.29
N LEU A 236 3.36 15.09 4.43
CA LEU A 236 4.71 15.49 4.00
C LEU A 236 5.55 16.01 5.16
N GLN A 237 4.96 16.82 6.04
CA GLN A 237 5.65 17.30 7.24
C GLN A 237 6.06 16.12 8.13
N PHE A 238 5.17 15.17 8.35
CA PHE A 238 5.45 13.95 9.13
C PHE A 238 6.56 13.11 8.50
N LEU A 239 6.53 12.91 7.19
CA LEU A 239 7.58 12.22 6.45
C LEU A 239 8.93 12.91 6.65
N GLU A 240 9.00 14.23 6.43
CA GLU A 240 10.26 14.97 6.51
C GLU A 240 10.87 14.99 7.92
N GLN A 241 10.02 15.01 8.93
CA GLN A 241 10.45 14.94 10.34
C GLN A 241 11.19 13.62 10.68
N HIS A 242 10.83 12.52 10.02
CA HIS A 242 11.30 11.18 10.40
C HIS A 242 12.17 10.50 9.35
N ARG A 243 12.14 10.89 8.08
CA ARG A 243 12.98 10.23 7.05
C ARG A 243 14.47 10.55 7.14
N HIS A 244 14.86 11.68 7.74
CA HIS A 244 16.28 12.08 7.91
C HIS A 244 17.11 11.97 6.63
N GLY A 245 16.56 12.42 5.49
CA GLY A 245 17.23 12.34 4.19
C GLY A 245 17.32 10.95 3.56
N ARG A 246 16.73 9.93 4.18
CA ARG A 246 16.67 8.56 3.60
C ARG A 246 15.80 8.53 2.35
N PRO A 247 16.04 7.56 1.43
CA PRO A 247 15.06 7.21 0.41
C PRO A 247 13.70 6.94 1.03
N ALA A 248 12.63 7.38 0.37
CA ALA A 248 11.30 7.20 0.90
C ALA A 248 10.28 6.75 -0.15
N ILE A 249 9.32 5.96 0.29
CA ILE A 249 8.09 5.64 -0.45
C ILE A 249 6.91 6.13 0.37
N VAL A 250 5.97 6.81 -0.29
CA VAL A 250 4.67 7.21 0.25
C VAL A 250 3.59 6.51 -0.58
N CYS A 251 2.82 5.65 0.04
CA CYS A 251 1.79 4.91 -0.67
C CYS A 251 0.48 4.85 0.12
N GLY A 252 -0.61 4.59 -0.57
CA GLY A 252 -1.91 4.45 0.06
C GLY A 252 -3.07 4.84 -0.84
N ASP A 253 -4.26 4.74 -0.29
CA ASP A 253 -5.49 5.27 -0.86
C ASP A 253 -5.62 6.75 -0.48
N MET A 254 -5.34 7.63 -1.43
CA MET A 254 -5.42 9.08 -1.23
C MET A 254 -6.85 9.61 -1.39
N ASN A 255 -7.81 8.77 -1.82
CA ASN A 255 -9.20 9.16 -2.12
C ASN A 255 -9.31 10.39 -3.03
N ALA A 256 -8.31 10.62 -3.84
CA ALA A 256 -8.14 11.80 -4.70
C ALA A 256 -7.65 11.40 -6.08
N GLU A 257 -8.26 11.95 -7.12
CA GLU A 257 -7.78 11.80 -8.49
C GLU A 257 -6.56 12.72 -8.75
N PRO A 258 -5.76 12.45 -9.81
CA PRO A 258 -4.56 13.25 -10.13
C PRO A 258 -4.81 14.75 -10.34
N VAL A 259 -6.05 15.14 -10.62
CA VAL A 259 -6.47 16.54 -10.77
C VAL A 259 -6.74 17.26 -9.44
N GLU A 260 -6.81 16.52 -8.33
CA GLU A 260 -7.06 17.12 -7.02
C GLU A 260 -5.79 17.75 -6.42
N PRO A 261 -5.94 18.84 -5.63
CA PRO A 261 -4.79 19.58 -5.08
C PRO A 261 -3.82 18.73 -4.25
N VAL A 262 -4.30 17.70 -3.55
CA VAL A 262 -3.44 16.84 -2.73
C VAL A 262 -2.41 16.08 -3.57
N TYR A 263 -2.76 15.66 -4.78
CA TYR A 263 -1.81 15.00 -5.69
C TYR A 263 -0.66 15.95 -6.05
N ALA A 264 -1.00 17.19 -6.45
CA ALA A 264 0.01 18.22 -6.71
C ALA A 264 0.83 18.55 -5.45
N THR A 265 0.20 18.65 -4.28
CA THR A 265 0.90 18.84 -3.00
C THR A 265 1.93 17.76 -2.74
N LEU A 266 1.61 16.48 -3.01
CA LEU A 266 2.52 15.37 -2.80
C LEU A 266 3.63 15.29 -3.87
N THR A 267 3.31 15.55 -5.15
CA THR A 267 4.24 15.32 -6.27
C THR A 267 5.01 16.56 -6.72
N GLN A 268 4.57 17.77 -6.36
CA GLN A 268 5.24 19.01 -6.72
C GLN A 268 5.96 19.67 -5.53
N SER A 269 6.04 18.99 -4.40
CA SER A 269 6.85 19.41 -3.27
C SER A 269 8.34 19.33 -3.65
N HIS A 270 9.12 20.31 -3.19
CA HIS A 270 10.58 20.25 -3.37
C HIS A 270 11.30 19.52 -2.24
N GLN A 271 10.63 19.27 -1.13
CA GLN A 271 11.19 18.58 0.03
C GLN A 271 10.10 17.76 0.76
N PRO A 272 10.07 16.44 0.55
CA PRO A 272 10.82 15.66 -0.46
C PRO A 272 10.24 15.85 -1.87
N SER A 273 11.08 15.72 -2.90
CA SER A 273 10.59 15.50 -4.27
C SER A 273 10.09 14.08 -4.38
N LEU A 274 8.82 13.91 -4.76
CA LEU A 274 8.17 12.61 -4.92
C LEU A 274 7.63 12.47 -6.34
N SER A 275 7.96 11.37 -6.99
CA SER A 275 7.40 10.98 -8.29
C SER A 275 6.51 9.75 -8.16
N SER A 276 5.52 9.62 -9.04
CA SER A 276 4.68 8.43 -9.10
C SER A 276 5.39 7.28 -9.82
N ALA A 277 5.42 6.11 -9.19
CA ALA A 277 5.99 4.91 -9.79
C ALA A 277 5.20 4.48 -11.03
N TYR A 278 3.88 4.58 -11.00
CA TYR A 278 3.04 4.23 -12.14
C TYR A 278 3.16 5.23 -13.28
N ALA A 279 3.20 6.53 -12.99
CA ALA A 279 3.45 7.54 -14.02
C ALA A 279 4.83 7.35 -14.67
N THR A 280 5.86 6.98 -13.89
CA THR A 280 7.20 6.68 -14.41
C THR A 280 7.18 5.50 -15.39
N VAL A 281 6.39 4.47 -15.13
CA VAL A 281 6.27 3.28 -16.00
C VAL A 281 5.37 3.54 -17.21
N ASN A 282 4.44 4.50 -17.11
CA ASN A 282 3.43 4.83 -18.12
C ASN A 282 3.73 6.16 -18.85
N ASP A 283 4.99 6.43 -19.15
CA ASP A 283 5.41 7.61 -19.94
C ASP A 283 4.88 8.96 -19.40
N GLY A 284 4.86 9.10 -18.08
CA GLY A 284 4.44 10.31 -17.37
C GLY A 284 2.94 10.39 -17.05
N HIS A 285 2.16 9.35 -17.30
CA HIS A 285 0.72 9.33 -17.11
C HIS A 285 0.31 8.37 -16.00
N GLU A 286 -0.54 8.85 -15.10
CA GLU A 286 -1.18 7.97 -14.13
C GLU A 286 -2.13 6.98 -14.82
N PRO A 287 -2.33 5.78 -14.25
CA PRO A 287 -3.32 4.85 -14.73
C PRO A 287 -4.73 5.45 -14.74
N PRO A 288 -5.60 4.99 -15.65
CA PRO A 288 -6.96 5.54 -15.73
C PRO A 288 -7.84 5.17 -14.53
N TYR A 289 -7.43 4.20 -13.74
CA TYR A 289 -8.14 3.76 -12.53
C TYR A 289 -7.26 2.90 -11.64
N SER A 290 -7.52 2.96 -10.33
CA SER A 290 -7.08 2.00 -9.32
C SER A 290 -8.29 1.36 -8.61
N THR A 291 -9.49 1.90 -8.82
CA THR A 291 -10.76 1.37 -8.32
C THR A 291 -11.84 1.43 -9.41
N TRP A 292 -12.64 0.37 -9.53
CA TRP A 292 -13.73 0.30 -10.48
C TRP A 292 -14.84 -0.58 -9.93
N LYS A 293 -15.98 0.03 -9.62
CA LYS A 293 -17.07 -0.62 -8.88
C LYS A 293 -18.45 -0.16 -9.34
N ILE A 294 -19.45 -0.98 -9.04
CA ILE A 294 -20.86 -0.65 -9.27
C ILE A 294 -21.60 -0.72 -7.94
N ARG A 295 -22.10 0.43 -7.49
CA ARG A 295 -22.92 0.57 -6.29
C ARG A 295 -24.33 1.00 -6.63
N GLY A 296 -25.20 1.17 -5.63
CA GLY A 296 -26.60 1.56 -5.86
C GLY A 296 -26.77 2.93 -6.54
N ASP A 297 -25.79 3.81 -6.42
CA ASP A 297 -25.76 5.14 -7.06
C ASP A 297 -25.10 5.14 -8.46
N GLY A 298 -24.60 3.99 -8.91
CA GLY A 298 -24.06 3.80 -10.25
C GLY A 298 -22.67 3.22 -10.33
N GLU A 299 -22.12 3.17 -11.55
CA GLU A 299 -20.76 2.72 -11.86
C GLU A 299 -19.77 3.86 -11.63
N THR A 300 -18.68 3.56 -10.92
CA THR A 300 -17.60 4.52 -10.65
C THR A 300 -16.24 3.91 -10.99
N LYS A 301 -15.38 4.74 -11.59
CA LYS A 301 -14.04 4.39 -12.05
C LYS A 301 -13.12 5.56 -11.75
N HIS A 302 -12.13 5.37 -10.86
CA HIS A 302 -11.25 6.43 -10.38
C HIS A 302 -9.84 5.91 -10.14
N ASN A 303 -8.84 6.77 -10.27
CA ASN A 303 -7.48 6.52 -9.81
C ASN A 303 -7.26 7.24 -8.47
N LEU A 304 -7.24 6.48 -7.38
CA LEU A 304 -7.21 6.99 -6.00
C LEU A 304 -6.00 6.49 -5.20
N ASP A 305 -5.37 5.42 -5.67
CA ASP A 305 -4.26 4.75 -5.02
C ASP A 305 -2.95 5.08 -5.71
N TYR A 306 -1.91 5.35 -4.93
CA TYR A 306 -0.62 5.76 -5.47
C TYR A 306 0.53 5.08 -4.73
N VAL A 307 1.64 4.92 -5.46
CA VAL A 307 2.96 4.60 -4.94
C VAL A 307 3.91 5.70 -5.39
N LEU A 308 4.17 6.64 -4.48
CA LEU A 308 5.07 7.77 -4.70
C LEU A 308 6.44 7.46 -4.09
N TYR A 309 7.51 7.93 -4.70
CA TYR A 309 8.87 7.64 -4.25
C TYR A 309 9.81 8.82 -4.45
N THR A 310 10.88 8.90 -3.67
CA THR A 310 11.93 9.91 -3.85
C THR A 310 12.80 9.56 -5.04
N ASP A 311 12.92 10.47 -5.99
CA ASP A 311 13.60 10.27 -7.28
C ASP A 311 14.84 11.16 -7.47
N GLU A 312 15.18 12.00 -6.51
CA GLU A 312 16.26 12.97 -6.62
C GLU A 312 17.38 12.79 -5.58
N GLY A 313 18.59 13.19 -5.98
CA GLY A 313 19.76 13.29 -5.12
C GLY A 313 20.29 11.96 -4.62
N SER A 314 20.82 11.96 -3.40
CA SER A 314 21.34 10.77 -2.73
C SER A 314 20.24 9.84 -2.20
N SER A 315 19.00 10.35 -2.17
CA SER A 315 17.80 9.63 -1.72
C SER A 315 17.02 9.01 -2.89
N ALA A 316 17.52 9.11 -4.14
CA ALA A 316 16.83 8.59 -5.30
C ALA A 316 16.63 7.07 -5.20
N LEU A 317 15.39 6.64 -5.37
CA LEU A 317 15.04 5.27 -5.69
C LEU A 317 14.92 5.16 -7.21
N GLN A 318 15.06 3.96 -7.73
CA GLN A 318 14.80 3.68 -9.14
C GLN A 318 13.64 2.71 -9.25
N VAL A 319 12.61 3.08 -10.00
CA VAL A 319 11.53 2.16 -10.38
C VAL A 319 12.06 1.24 -11.48
N LEU A 320 11.91 -0.06 -11.30
CA LEU A 320 12.28 -1.08 -12.27
C LEU A 320 11.10 -1.52 -13.14
N GLY A 321 9.90 -1.43 -12.59
CA GLY A 321 8.65 -1.74 -13.26
C GLY A 321 7.50 -1.83 -12.28
N ALA A 322 6.31 -2.03 -12.83
CA ALA A 322 5.07 -2.17 -12.08
C ALA A 322 4.13 -3.19 -12.76
N LEU A 323 3.23 -3.75 -11.96
CA LEU A 323 2.17 -4.63 -12.42
C LEU A 323 1.03 -3.78 -12.99
N ASP A 324 0.65 -3.99 -14.24
CA ASP A 324 -0.46 -3.28 -14.87
C ASP A 324 -1.78 -3.50 -14.13
N HIS A 325 -2.70 -2.57 -14.26
CA HIS A 325 -4.07 -2.74 -13.77
C HIS A 325 -4.79 -3.82 -14.57
N PRO A 326 -5.80 -4.50 -13.98
CA PRO A 326 -6.64 -5.44 -14.74
C PRO A 326 -7.28 -4.75 -15.93
N LYS A 327 -7.34 -5.42 -17.07
CA LYS A 327 -8.04 -4.89 -18.25
C LYS A 327 -9.56 -4.92 -18.05
N GLU A 328 -10.26 -4.03 -18.70
CA GLU A 328 -11.73 -3.96 -18.61
C GLU A 328 -12.42 -5.28 -18.95
N GLU A 329 -11.90 -5.98 -19.96
CA GLU A 329 -12.40 -7.28 -20.42
C GLU A 329 -12.28 -8.39 -19.37
N ASP A 330 -11.24 -8.32 -18.50
CA ASP A 330 -10.98 -9.29 -17.44
C ASP A 330 -11.86 -9.05 -16.20
N LEU A 331 -12.29 -7.80 -15.97
CA LEU A 331 -13.13 -7.44 -14.82
C LEU A 331 -14.56 -7.98 -14.93
N GLY A 332 -15.03 -8.23 -16.14
CA GLY A 332 -16.41 -8.63 -16.39
C GLY A 332 -17.44 -7.51 -16.07
N PRO A 333 -18.75 -7.80 -16.28
CA PRO A 333 -19.80 -6.78 -16.18
C PRO A 333 -20.11 -6.33 -14.74
N GLY A 334 -19.69 -7.07 -13.74
CA GLY A 334 -19.89 -6.74 -12.31
C GLY A 334 -18.83 -5.82 -11.74
N ARG A 335 -17.72 -5.67 -12.44
CA ARG A 335 -16.52 -4.94 -11.96
C ARG A 335 -15.96 -5.57 -10.66
N ALA A 336 -15.44 -4.75 -9.77
CA ALA A 336 -14.93 -5.17 -8.47
C ALA A 336 -15.85 -4.68 -7.33
N PRO A 337 -15.99 -5.42 -6.23
CA PRO A 337 -15.43 -6.75 -5.96
C PRO A 337 -16.08 -7.88 -6.79
N SER A 338 -15.36 -9.01 -6.87
CA SER A 338 -15.82 -10.24 -7.52
C SER A 338 -15.11 -11.46 -6.91
N PHE A 339 -15.40 -12.66 -7.39
CA PHE A 339 -14.65 -13.86 -6.98
C PHE A 339 -13.16 -13.79 -7.33
N SER A 340 -12.79 -13.07 -8.41
CA SER A 340 -11.41 -12.90 -8.84
C SER A 340 -10.71 -11.67 -8.24
N CYS A 341 -11.48 -10.73 -7.68
CA CYS A 341 -10.98 -9.50 -7.10
C CYS A 341 -11.70 -9.21 -5.78
N PRO A 342 -11.08 -9.44 -4.61
CA PRO A 342 -11.77 -9.40 -3.32
C PRO A 342 -12.00 -7.99 -2.77
N SER A 343 -11.44 -6.95 -3.41
CA SER A 343 -11.61 -5.54 -3.06
C SER A 343 -12.17 -4.75 -4.24
N ASP A 344 -12.77 -3.62 -3.98
CA ASP A 344 -13.16 -2.64 -4.99
C ASP A 344 -11.98 -1.77 -5.47
N HIS A 345 -10.79 -1.96 -4.87
CA HIS A 345 -9.51 -1.42 -5.31
C HIS A 345 -8.61 -2.54 -5.83
N PHE A 346 -7.73 -2.20 -6.78
CA PHE A 346 -6.73 -3.11 -7.34
C PHE A 346 -5.39 -2.93 -6.62
N SER A 347 -4.68 -4.04 -6.36
CA SER A 347 -3.36 -3.96 -5.75
C SER A 347 -2.37 -3.28 -6.70
N LEU A 348 -1.55 -2.38 -6.18
CA LEU A 348 -0.43 -1.77 -6.88
C LEU A 348 0.85 -2.50 -6.49
N VAL A 349 1.58 -3.02 -7.48
CA VAL A 349 2.83 -3.76 -7.24
C VAL A 349 3.94 -3.11 -8.05
N CYS A 350 4.99 -2.67 -7.35
CA CYS A 350 6.14 -1.99 -7.95
C CYS A 350 7.45 -2.62 -7.52
N ASP A 351 8.37 -2.75 -8.45
CA ASP A 351 9.75 -3.16 -8.18
C ASP A 351 10.67 -1.95 -8.16
N PHE A 352 11.49 -1.87 -7.13
CA PHE A 352 12.44 -0.79 -6.92
C PHE A 352 13.87 -1.30 -6.81
N ALA A 353 14.82 -0.44 -7.20
CA ALA A 353 16.22 -0.56 -6.82
C ALA A 353 16.57 0.52 -5.79
N LEU A 354 17.26 0.11 -4.74
CA LEU A 354 17.88 0.97 -3.73
C LEU A 354 19.37 1.10 -4.09
N PRO A 355 19.79 2.22 -4.69
CA PRO A 355 21.16 2.36 -5.19
C PRO A 355 22.20 2.28 -4.06
N PRO A 356 23.42 1.79 -4.30
CA PRO A 356 24.48 1.76 -3.30
C PRO A 356 24.85 3.17 -2.86
N LEU A 357 25.37 3.30 -1.63
CA LEU A 357 25.94 4.57 -1.17
C LEU A 357 27.10 4.96 -2.10
N LYS A 358 27.13 6.20 -2.58
CA LYS A 358 28.28 6.75 -3.25
C LYS A 358 29.46 6.70 -2.26
N ARG A 359 30.51 5.93 -2.57
CA ARG A 359 31.74 6.00 -1.78
C ARG A 359 32.25 7.43 -1.86
N PRO A 360 32.63 8.08 -0.73
CA PRO A 360 33.32 9.34 -0.81
C PRO A 360 34.56 9.17 -1.69
N PRO A 361 34.92 10.16 -2.54
CA PRO A 361 36.16 10.09 -3.30
C PRO A 361 37.31 9.78 -2.33
N PHE A 362 38.09 8.77 -2.64
CA PHE A 362 39.33 8.48 -1.90
C PHE A 362 40.18 9.75 -1.94
N HIS A 363 40.34 10.43 -0.80
CA HIS A 363 41.42 11.38 -0.65
C HIS A 363 42.69 10.54 -0.66
N VAL A 364 43.39 10.54 -1.78
CA VAL A 364 44.80 10.11 -1.86
C VAL A 364 45.56 11.21 -1.10
N GLU A 365 45.90 10.92 0.17
CA GLU A 365 46.91 11.71 0.85
C GLU A 365 48.18 11.52 0.07
N GLU A 366 48.55 12.52 -0.72
CA GLU A 366 49.91 12.62 -1.26
C GLU A 366 50.89 12.76 -0.07
N ASP A 367 51.55 11.65 0.22
CA ASP A 367 52.64 11.60 1.21
C ASP A 367 53.80 12.45 0.69
N HIS A 368 53.76 13.75 1.02
CA HIS A 368 54.91 14.64 0.81
C HIS A 368 55.99 14.33 1.86
N ARG A 369 56.54 13.10 1.81
CA ARG A 369 57.88 12.84 2.36
C ARG A 369 58.87 13.06 1.24
N GLY A 370 59.45 14.20 1.22
CA GLY A 370 60.50 14.49 0.25
C GLY A 370 61.28 15.74 0.60
N ARG A 371 62.31 15.53 1.46
CA ARG A 371 63.57 16.25 1.64
C ARG A 371 63.67 17.15 2.84
#